data_12bb5d4e60c71349d2d40664d6c84c5d
#
_entry.id   12bb5d4e60c71349d2d40664d6c84c5d
#
_cell.length_a   1.000
_cell.length_b   1.000
_cell.length_c   1.000
_cell.angle_alpha   90.00
_cell.angle_beta   90.00
_cell.angle_gamma   90.00
#
_symmetry.space_group_name_H-M   'P 1'
#
loop_
_entity.id
_entity.type
_entity.pdbx_description
1 polymer ?
#
loop_
_entity_poly.entity_id
_entity_poly.type
_entity_poly.pdbx_seq_one_letter_code
_entity_poly.pdbx_strand_id
1 'polypeptide(L)'
;DMLASTIGFQNRAITLDQINDSTVLTRGSKGRIGESDVLQAQSDYSNTFNWGGKKHAVLAGVDYYDDDAKRNQSYANTTPRPTTIVGAPNNGASVVDGRAPVQWNTFTSRNLGLYAQDTVSLTNTLKLVGGLRYDDFSASYRNPAGTISNKISDSLVSPRVGLIFQPDELSSYYVSYGTSYNTSGDTYQFANPGNT
;
A
#
# COMPACT_ATOMS: atom_id res chain seq x y z
N ASP A 1 3.81 -11.86 14.41
CA ASP A 1 2.64 -11.29 15.09
C ASP A 1 2.92 -9.86 15.53
N MET A 2 2.26 -8.91 14.88
CA MET A 2 2.36 -7.51 15.28
C MET A 2 1.14 -7.14 16.12
N LEU A 3 1.28 -7.07 17.43
CA LEU A 3 0.25 -6.57 18.33
C LEU A 3 0.54 -5.09 18.62
N ALA A 4 -0.21 -4.19 18.01
CA ALA A 4 -0.16 -2.77 18.36
C ALA A 4 -1.45 -2.38 19.09
N SER A 5 -1.34 -2.04 20.37
CA SER A 5 -2.44 -1.47 21.15
C SER A 5 -2.07 -0.06 21.57
N THR A 6 -2.84 0.91 21.13
CA THR A 6 -2.64 2.31 21.54
C THR A 6 -3.88 2.79 22.28
N ILE A 7 -3.70 3.29 23.49
CA ILE A 7 -4.74 3.97 24.24
C ILE A 7 -4.47 5.46 24.13
N GLY A 8 -5.39 6.20 23.52
CA GLY A 8 -5.30 7.63 23.34
C GLY A 8 -6.50 8.36 23.93
N PHE A 9 -6.31 9.61 24.26
CA PHE A 9 -7.41 10.51 24.58
C PHE A 9 -7.92 11.14 23.30
N GLN A 10 -9.20 11.10 23.07
CA GLN A 10 -9.83 11.73 21.93
C GLN A 10 -11.05 12.50 22.41
N ASN A 11 -10.99 13.81 22.27
CA ASN A 11 -12.17 14.67 22.38
C ASN A 11 -12.49 15.24 21.00
N ARG A 12 -13.71 15.05 20.53
CA ARG A 12 -14.16 15.59 19.26
C ARG A 12 -14.86 16.92 19.51
N ALA A 13 -14.48 17.94 18.74
CA ALA A 13 -15.15 19.24 18.67
C ALA A 13 -14.95 20.20 19.87
N ILE A 14 -13.79 20.19 20.50
CA ILE A 14 -13.40 21.28 21.41
C ILE A 14 -12.29 22.10 20.76
N THR A 15 -12.50 23.41 20.64
CA THR A 15 -11.47 24.38 20.29
C THR A 15 -10.57 24.65 21.51
N LEU A 16 -9.34 25.09 21.29
CA LEU A 16 -8.36 25.30 22.38
C LEU A 16 -8.87 26.26 23.47
N ASP A 17 -9.71 27.23 23.08
CA ASP A 17 -10.36 28.19 23.98
C ASP A 17 -11.47 27.58 24.86
N GLN A 18 -11.96 26.39 24.50
CA GLN A 18 -12.97 25.66 25.26
C GLN A 18 -12.38 24.62 26.23
N ILE A 19 -11.07 24.43 26.20
CA ILE A 19 -10.38 23.51 27.09
C ILE A 19 -9.99 24.24 28.37
N ASN A 20 -10.44 23.75 29.51
CA ASN A 20 -10.09 24.25 30.83
C ASN A 20 -9.84 23.07 31.79
N ASP A 21 -9.43 23.36 33.00
CA ASP A 21 -9.07 22.36 33.99
C ASP A 21 -10.22 21.41 34.35
N SER A 22 -11.46 21.81 34.14
CA SER A 22 -12.65 20.98 34.38
C SER A 22 -13.05 20.14 33.16
N THR A 23 -12.38 20.30 32.02
CA THR A 23 -12.73 19.59 30.79
C THR A 23 -12.51 18.08 30.97
N VAL A 24 -13.57 17.30 30.74
CA VAL A 24 -13.53 15.86 30.80
C VAL A 24 -13.12 15.28 29.45
N LEU A 25 -12.09 14.46 29.46
CA LEU A 25 -11.62 13.73 28.29
C LEU A 25 -12.05 12.26 28.38
N THR A 26 -12.58 11.75 27.27
CA THR A 26 -12.93 10.33 27.14
C THR A 26 -11.75 9.57 26.50
N ARG A 27 -11.56 8.31 26.91
CA ARG A 27 -10.53 7.45 26.34
C ARG A 27 -11.08 6.65 25.16
N GLY A 28 -10.38 6.70 24.03
CA GLY A 28 -10.57 5.77 22.93
C GLY A 28 -9.58 4.60 23.02
N SER A 29 -9.94 3.44 22.54
CA SER A 29 -8.97 2.36 22.30
C SER A 29 -8.90 2.08 20.81
N LYS A 30 -7.68 1.87 20.32
CA LYS A 30 -7.44 1.34 19.00
C LYS A 30 -6.56 0.10 19.15
N GLY A 31 -7.01 -1.01 18.65
CA GLY A 31 -6.23 -2.24 18.61
C GLY A 31 -6.31 -2.81 17.20
N ARG A 32 -5.19 -3.30 16.68
CA ARG A 32 -5.13 -3.99 15.40
C ARG A 32 -4.30 -5.24 15.59
N ILE A 33 -4.78 -6.35 15.07
CA ILE A 33 -4.03 -7.60 14.92
C ILE A 33 -4.15 -7.96 13.45
N GLY A 34 -3.06 -8.33 12.83
CA GLY A 34 -3.03 -8.78 11.45
C GLY A 34 -1.91 -9.76 11.24
N GLU A 35 -2.06 -10.60 10.26
CA GLU A 35 -1.06 -11.51 9.71
C GLU A 35 -1.06 -11.30 8.20
N SER A 36 0.09 -11.38 7.58
CA SER A 36 0.25 -11.30 6.13
C SER A 36 1.33 -12.28 5.71
N ASP A 37 0.99 -13.15 4.79
CA ASP A 37 1.89 -14.10 4.15
C ASP A 37 2.06 -13.67 2.70
N VAL A 38 3.29 -13.35 2.31
CA VAL A 38 3.62 -12.85 0.98
C VAL A 38 4.58 -13.81 0.30
N LEU A 39 4.21 -14.27 -0.89
CA LEU A 39 5.11 -14.96 -1.80
C LEU A 39 5.39 -14.06 -3.00
N GLN A 40 6.67 -13.82 -3.25
CA GLN A 40 7.12 -13.08 -4.43
C GLN A 40 8.21 -13.82 -5.16
N ALA A 41 8.09 -13.89 -6.49
CA ALA A 41 9.11 -14.43 -7.36
C ALA A 41 9.32 -13.49 -8.56
N GLN A 42 10.57 -13.26 -8.93
CA GLN A 42 10.94 -12.41 -10.06
C GLN A 42 12.09 -13.03 -10.83
N SER A 43 12.05 -12.90 -12.16
CA SER A 43 13.14 -13.28 -13.03
C SER A 43 13.34 -12.23 -14.10
N ASP A 44 14.59 -11.77 -14.25
CA ASP A 44 14.99 -10.76 -15.20
C ASP A 44 16.00 -11.32 -16.21
N TYR A 45 15.83 -10.91 -17.45
CA TYR A 45 16.80 -11.07 -18.51
C TYR A 45 17.28 -9.71 -18.97
N SER A 46 18.59 -9.52 -19.00
CA SER A 46 19.20 -8.31 -19.53
C SER A 46 20.27 -8.64 -20.57
N ASN A 47 20.29 -7.89 -21.65
CA ASN A 47 21.29 -8.07 -22.70
C ASN A 47 21.58 -6.74 -23.40
N THR A 48 22.78 -6.65 -23.97
CA THR A 48 23.21 -5.52 -24.80
C THR A 48 23.71 -6.04 -26.14
N PHE A 49 23.16 -5.51 -27.23
CA PHE A 49 23.51 -5.92 -28.58
C PHE A 49 23.43 -4.74 -29.56
N ASN A 50 24.00 -4.91 -30.74
CA ASN A 50 23.88 -3.92 -31.81
C ASN A 50 22.90 -4.43 -32.88
N TRP A 51 21.94 -3.58 -33.24
CA TRP A 51 20.96 -3.83 -34.29
C TRP A 51 20.62 -2.53 -35.00
N GLY A 52 20.49 -2.58 -36.33
CA GLY A 52 20.22 -1.39 -37.15
C GLY A 52 21.27 -0.27 -37.02
N GLY A 53 22.52 -0.61 -36.70
CA GLY A 53 23.60 0.37 -36.49
C GLY A 53 23.50 1.13 -35.17
N LYS A 54 22.64 0.68 -34.24
CA LYS A 54 22.44 1.27 -32.89
C LYS A 54 22.73 0.25 -31.81
N LYS A 55 23.18 0.75 -30.66
CA LYS A 55 23.34 -0.07 -29.45
C LYS A 55 22.02 -0.13 -28.71
N HIS A 56 21.59 -1.34 -28.41
CA HIS A 56 20.38 -1.66 -27.64
C HIS A 56 20.76 -2.24 -26.29
N ALA A 57 20.09 -1.81 -25.23
CA ALA A 57 20.17 -2.42 -23.90
C ALA A 57 18.76 -2.82 -23.50
N VAL A 58 18.50 -4.12 -23.59
CA VAL A 58 17.18 -4.70 -23.33
C VAL A 58 17.12 -5.26 -21.93
N LEU A 59 16.02 -5.01 -21.25
CA LEU A 59 15.59 -5.66 -20.02
C LEU A 59 14.20 -6.26 -20.26
N ALA A 60 14.01 -7.53 -19.96
CA ALA A 60 12.70 -8.17 -19.95
C ALA A 60 12.56 -9.06 -18.75
N GLY A 61 11.36 -9.20 -18.21
CA GLY A 61 11.19 -10.01 -17.02
C GLY A 61 9.74 -10.41 -16.78
N VAL A 62 9.62 -11.26 -15.79
CA VAL A 62 8.37 -11.71 -15.20
C VAL A 62 8.44 -11.57 -13.69
N ASP A 63 7.38 -11.09 -13.09
CA ASP A 63 7.20 -11.12 -11.65
C ASP A 63 5.85 -11.74 -11.28
N TYR A 64 5.85 -12.41 -10.16
CA TYR A 64 4.65 -12.99 -9.55
C TYR A 64 4.59 -12.56 -8.09
N TYR A 65 3.41 -12.16 -7.65
CA TYR A 65 3.13 -11.75 -6.31
C TYR A 65 1.82 -12.40 -5.84
N ASP A 66 1.85 -12.98 -4.64
CA ASP A 66 0.69 -13.56 -3.95
C ASP A 66 0.72 -13.06 -2.51
N ASP A 67 -0.36 -12.45 -2.05
CA ASP A 67 -0.51 -11.91 -0.70
C ASP A 67 -1.81 -12.44 -0.09
N ASP A 68 -1.67 -13.17 1.01
CA ASP A 68 -2.75 -13.59 1.88
C ASP A 68 -2.64 -12.83 3.20
N ALA A 69 -3.53 -11.88 3.40
CA ALA A 69 -3.56 -11.08 4.62
C ALA A 69 -4.88 -11.28 5.36
N LYS A 70 -4.79 -11.35 6.69
CA LYS A 70 -5.96 -11.30 7.57
C LYS A 70 -5.79 -10.23 8.62
N ARG A 71 -6.86 -9.55 8.93
CA ARG A 71 -6.86 -8.43 9.84
C ARG A 71 -8.13 -8.41 10.68
N ASN A 72 -7.97 -8.06 11.93
CA ASN A 72 -9.10 -7.83 12.81
C ASN A 72 -9.87 -6.59 12.38
N GLN A 73 -11.19 -6.70 12.30
CA GLN A 73 -12.07 -5.60 11.86
C GLN A 73 -12.33 -4.66 13.00
N SER A 74 -12.07 -4.48 13.98
CA SER A 74 -12.42 -3.56 15.05
C SER A 74 -12.95 -4.25 16.31
N TYR A 75 -12.49 -3.69 17.38
CA TYR A 75 -12.95 -4.11 18.68
C TYR A 75 -14.07 -3.20 19.14
N ALA A 76 -15.29 -3.71 19.18
CA ALA A 76 -16.29 -3.12 20.03
C ALA A 76 -15.90 -3.46 21.49
N ASN A 77 -15.20 -2.57 22.15
CA ASN A 77 -15.00 -2.71 23.58
C ASN A 77 -16.19 -2.07 24.29
N THR A 78 -17.07 -2.92 24.82
CA THR A 78 -18.25 -2.49 25.56
C THR A 78 -17.92 -2.12 27.02
N THR A 79 -16.71 -2.38 27.49
CA THR A 79 -16.30 -2.04 28.85
C THR A 79 -16.18 -0.52 28.99
N PRO A 80 -16.86 0.11 29.96
CA PRO A 80 -16.70 1.54 30.22
C PRO A 80 -15.24 1.89 30.49
N ARG A 81 -14.77 2.96 29.87
CA ARG A 81 -13.39 3.43 30.06
C ARG A 81 -13.37 4.56 31.05
N PRO A 82 -12.40 4.58 31.99
CA PRO A 82 -12.29 5.69 32.91
C PRO A 82 -12.01 6.98 32.15
N THR A 83 -12.76 8.02 32.46
CA THR A 83 -12.50 9.37 31.99
C THR A 83 -11.33 10.00 32.73
N THR A 84 -10.83 11.11 32.22
CA THR A 84 -9.86 11.96 32.91
C THR A 84 -10.26 13.43 32.82
N ILE A 85 -9.77 14.25 33.71
CA ILE A 85 -9.99 15.69 33.75
C ILE A 85 -8.66 16.37 33.43
N VAL A 86 -8.68 17.46 32.64
CA VAL A 86 -7.47 18.15 32.21
C VAL A 86 -6.65 18.64 33.41
N GLY A 87 -7.28 19.32 34.38
CA GLY A 87 -6.61 19.87 35.56
C GLY A 87 -6.18 18.82 36.61
N ALA A 88 -6.71 17.58 36.53
CA ALA A 88 -6.34 16.49 37.43
C ALA A 88 -6.30 15.16 36.65
N PRO A 89 -5.29 14.96 35.80
CA PRO A 89 -5.26 13.83 34.91
C PRO A 89 -5.02 12.50 35.63
N ASN A 90 -5.91 11.55 35.39
CA ASN A 90 -5.77 10.18 35.90
C ASN A 90 -4.99 9.33 34.88
N ASN A 91 -3.67 9.43 34.89
CA ASN A 91 -2.80 8.72 33.93
C ASN A 91 -2.56 7.25 34.33
N GLY A 92 -2.84 6.89 35.60
CA GLY A 92 -2.65 5.52 36.09
C GLY A 92 -3.89 4.62 36.00
N ALA A 93 -5.02 5.12 35.46
CA ALA A 93 -6.22 4.32 35.35
C ALA A 93 -6.03 3.16 34.39
N SER A 94 -6.18 1.94 34.83
CA SER A 94 -6.18 0.74 34.03
C SER A 94 -7.52 0.57 33.30
N VAL A 95 -7.46 0.00 32.10
CA VAL A 95 -8.65 -0.39 31.33
C VAL A 95 -8.67 -1.91 31.27
N VAL A 96 -9.78 -2.50 31.71
CA VAL A 96 -9.99 -3.94 31.52
C VAL A 96 -10.23 -4.21 30.04
N ASP A 97 -9.50 -5.16 29.48
CA ASP A 97 -9.67 -5.58 28.11
C ASP A 97 -10.92 -6.49 27.97
N GLY A 98 -12.05 -5.88 27.71
CA GLY A 98 -13.33 -6.58 27.47
C GLY A 98 -13.64 -6.77 25.98
N ARG A 99 -12.60 -6.92 25.16
CA ARG A 99 -12.78 -7.10 23.71
C ARG A 99 -13.45 -8.41 23.39
N ALA A 100 -14.37 -8.36 22.42
CA ALA A 100 -14.95 -9.55 21.83
C ALA A 100 -13.88 -10.44 21.16
N PRO A 101 -14.17 -11.73 20.94
CA PRO A 101 -13.30 -12.59 20.16
C PRO A 101 -12.93 -11.98 18.82
N VAL A 102 -11.69 -12.25 18.38
CA VAL A 102 -11.14 -11.71 17.14
C VAL A 102 -11.99 -12.16 15.96
N GLN A 103 -12.44 -11.20 15.16
CA GLN A 103 -13.13 -11.44 13.90
C GLN A 103 -12.22 -11.03 12.76
N TRP A 104 -11.92 -11.95 11.87
CA TRP A 104 -10.98 -11.75 10.78
C TRP A 104 -11.67 -11.31 9.50
N ASN A 105 -11.20 -10.21 8.93
CA ASN A 105 -11.34 -9.94 7.52
C ASN A 105 -10.13 -10.54 6.82
N THR A 106 -10.35 -11.15 5.66
CA THR A 106 -9.27 -11.70 4.85
C THR A 106 -9.18 -10.93 3.53
N PHE A 107 -7.96 -10.69 3.11
CA PHE A 107 -7.64 -10.09 1.84
C PHE A 107 -6.68 -11.04 1.13
N THR A 108 -6.97 -11.34 -0.13
CA THR A 108 -6.09 -12.12 -0.98
C THR A 108 -5.84 -11.34 -2.26
N SER A 109 -4.61 -11.26 -2.71
CA SER A 109 -4.28 -10.66 -4.00
C SER A 109 -3.21 -11.44 -4.73
N ARG A 110 -3.31 -11.42 -6.06
CA ARG A 110 -2.35 -12.04 -6.97
C ARG A 110 -2.06 -11.12 -8.11
N ASN A 111 -0.83 -11.06 -8.50
CA ASN A 111 -0.41 -10.34 -9.69
C ASN A 111 0.63 -11.16 -10.46
N LEU A 112 0.43 -11.26 -11.76
CA LEU A 112 1.44 -11.74 -12.71
C LEU A 112 1.82 -10.57 -13.61
N GLY A 113 3.06 -10.10 -13.49
CA GLY A 113 3.61 -9.02 -14.29
C GLY A 113 4.55 -9.55 -15.38
N LEU A 114 4.39 -9.08 -16.60
CA LEU A 114 5.33 -9.27 -17.70
C LEU A 114 5.79 -7.90 -18.18
N TYR A 115 7.09 -7.72 -18.36
CA TYR A 115 7.62 -6.43 -18.80
C TYR A 115 8.80 -6.58 -19.74
N ALA A 116 8.91 -5.60 -20.62
CA ALA A 116 10.08 -5.42 -21.48
C ALA A 116 10.38 -3.94 -21.66
N GLN A 117 11.66 -3.64 -21.74
CA GLN A 117 12.17 -2.31 -22.00
C GLN A 117 13.39 -2.40 -22.91
N ASP A 118 13.52 -1.45 -23.83
CA ASP A 118 14.73 -1.24 -24.60
C ASP A 118 15.24 0.21 -24.41
N THR A 119 16.53 0.32 -24.25
CA THR A 119 17.24 1.60 -24.27
C THR A 119 18.13 1.64 -25.50
N VAL A 120 17.74 2.44 -26.47
CA VAL A 120 18.42 2.57 -27.75
C VAL A 120 19.33 3.78 -27.74
N SER A 121 20.63 3.60 -27.97
CA SER A 121 21.58 4.70 -28.16
C SER A 121 21.43 5.28 -29.56
N LEU A 122 20.69 6.39 -29.69
CA LEU A 122 20.48 7.07 -30.98
C LEU A 122 21.77 7.75 -31.47
N THR A 123 22.51 8.37 -30.54
CA THR A 123 23.83 8.96 -30.73
C THR A 123 24.71 8.64 -29.50
N ASN A 124 25.94 9.15 -29.47
CA ASN A 124 26.81 9.02 -28.28
C ASN A 124 26.27 9.76 -27.06
N THR A 125 25.41 10.76 -27.27
CA THR A 125 24.87 11.63 -26.21
C THR A 125 23.36 11.48 -26.00
N LEU A 126 22.66 10.83 -26.92
CA LEU A 126 21.20 10.75 -26.91
C LEU A 126 20.74 9.29 -26.89
N LYS A 127 19.88 8.96 -25.93
CA LYS A 127 19.26 7.63 -25.80
C LYS A 127 17.75 7.75 -25.75
N LEU A 128 17.06 6.82 -26.41
CA LEU A 128 15.62 6.62 -26.34
C LEU A 128 15.32 5.41 -25.48
N VAL A 129 14.39 5.55 -24.56
CA VAL A 129 13.89 4.44 -23.74
C VAL A 129 12.45 4.16 -24.12
N GLY A 130 12.12 2.92 -24.41
CA GLY A 130 10.75 2.45 -24.64
C GLY A 130 10.49 1.21 -23.81
N GLY A 131 9.34 1.12 -23.18
CA GLY A 131 8.99 -0.04 -22.37
C GLY A 131 7.49 -0.27 -22.28
N LEU A 132 7.14 -1.51 -22.03
CA LEU A 132 5.77 -1.96 -21.81
C LEU A 132 5.73 -2.93 -20.66
N ARG A 133 4.74 -2.78 -19.81
CA ARG A 133 4.42 -3.74 -18.76
C ARG A 133 2.95 -4.16 -18.89
N TYR A 134 2.71 -5.45 -18.74
CA TYR A 134 1.39 -6.06 -18.64
C TYR A 134 1.26 -6.68 -17.25
N ASP A 135 0.17 -6.40 -16.55
CA ASP A 135 -0.18 -6.99 -15.26
C ASP A 135 -1.53 -7.68 -15.37
N ASP A 136 -1.60 -8.92 -14.91
CA ASP A 136 -2.85 -9.64 -14.65
C ASP A 136 -3.06 -9.69 -13.14
N PHE A 137 -3.93 -8.82 -12.67
CA PHE A 137 -4.17 -8.57 -11.24
C PHE A 137 -5.53 -9.09 -10.82
N SER A 138 -5.57 -9.76 -9.68
CA SER A 138 -6.83 -10.14 -9.02
C SER A 138 -6.72 -9.95 -7.52
N ALA A 139 -7.79 -9.45 -6.91
CA ALA A 139 -7.88 -9.32 -5.47
C ALA A 139 -9.29 -9.62 -4.97
N SER A 140 -9.40 -10.14 -3.76
CA SER A 140 -10.68 -10.34 -3.09
C SER A 140 -10.59 -10.00 -1.61
N TYR A 141 -11.66 -9.42 -1.11
CA TYR A 141 -11.84 -9.10 0.30
C TYR A 141 -13.04 -9.87 0.84
N ARG A 142 -12.86 -10.54 1.98
CA ARG A 142 -13.91 -11.29 2.67
C ARG A 142 -14.12 -10.69 4.06
N ASN A 143 -15.38 -10.54 4.43
CA ASN A 143 -15.76 -10.15 5.76
C ASN A 143 -15.62 -11.34 6.76
N PRO A 144 -15.82 -11.12 8.07
CA PRO A 144 -15.72 -12.19 9.07
C PRO A 144 -16.68 -13.36 8.89
N ALA A 145 -17.78 -13.16 8.19
CA ALA A 145 -18.72 -14.24 7.83
C ALA A 145 -18.24 -15.08 6.63
N GLY A 146 -17.07 -14.76 6.06
CA GLY A 146 -16.50 -15.44 4.90
C GLY A 146 -17.14 -15.04 3.57
N THR A 147 -18.05 -14.06 3.58
CA THR A 147 -18.68 -13.54 2.37
C THR A 147 -17.70 -12.61 1.63
N ILE A 148 -17.59 -12.78 0.32
CA ILE A 148 -16.83 -11.83 -0.51
C ILE A 148 -17.60 -10.52 -0.53
N SER A 149 -16.98 -9.46 -0.03
CA SER A 149 -17.57 -8.12 -0.04
C SER A 149 -17.05 -7.26 -1.19
N ASN A 150 -15.82 -7.52 -1.67
CA ASN A 150 -15.23 -6.86 -2.83
C ASN A 150 -14.38 -7.84 -3.62
N LYS A 151 -14.38 -7.68 -4.94
CA LYS A 151 -13.52 -8.43 -5.85
C LYS A 151 -13.12 -7.54 -7.02
N ILE A 152 -11.83 -7.56 -7.36
CA ILE A 152 -11.26 -6.90 -8.53
C ILE A 152 -10.54 -7.96 -9.36
N SER A 153 -10.65 -7.84 -10.68
CA SER A 153 -9.87 -8.66 -11.61
C SER A 153 -9.68 -7.82 -12.88
N ASP A 154 -8.47 -7.35 -13.09
CA ASP A 154 -8.13 -6.45 -14.17
C ASP A 154 -6.84 -6.85 -14.87
N SER A 155 -6.80 -6.62 -16.19
CA SER A 155 -5.59 -6.71 -16.98
C SER A 155 -5.15 -5.30 -17.36
N LEU A 156 -3.95 -4.94 -16.98
CA LEU A 156 -3.43 -3.57 -17.04
C LEU A 156 -2.22 -3.52 -17.97
N VAL A 157 -2.17 -2.49 -18.80
CA VAL A 157 -1.03 -2.23 -19.70
C VAL A 157 -0.43 -0.88 -19.40
N SER A 158 0.85 -0.86 -19.04
CA SER A 158 1.59 0.34 -18.63
C SER A 158 2.73 0.63 -19.62
N PRO A 159 2.50 1.43 -20.66
CA PRO A 159 3.55 1.90 -21.54
C PRO A 159 4.37 3.01 -20.88
N ARG A 160 5.65 3.07 -21.25
CA ARG A 160 6.55 4.18 -20.94
C ARG A 160 7.47 4.52 -22.08
N VAL A 161 7.79 5.79 -22.22
CA VAL A 161 8.77 6.29 -23.17
C VAL A 161 9.59 7.39 -22.50
N GLY A 162 10.85 7.48 -22.84
CA GLY A 162 11.74 8.50 -22.28
C GLY A 162 12.89 8.83 -23.23
N LEU A 163 13.40 10.03 -23.08
CA LEU A 163 14.58 10.52 -23.79
C LEU A 163 15.63 10.93 -22.77
N ILE A 164 16.86 10.50 -22.97
CA ILE A 164 17.99 10.80 -22.09
C ILE A 164 19.07 11.49 -22.94
N PHE A 165 19.46 12.68 -22.52
CA PHE A 165 20.53 13.45 -23.12
C PHE A 165 21.71 13.55 -22.17
N GLN A 166 22.86 13.00 -22.58
CA GLN A 166 24.11 12.96 -21.80
C GLN A 166 25.22 13.65 -22.63
N PRO A 167 25.35 15.00 -22.55
CA PRO A 167 26.35 15.73 -23.31
C PRO A 167 27.79 15.39 -22.90
N ASP A 168 28.00 15.02 -21.64
CA ASP A 168 29.28 14.68 -21.05
C ASP A 168 29.10 13.60 -19.95
N GLU A 169 30.19 13.19 -19.30
CA GLU A 169 30.19 12.16 -18.25
C GLU A 169 29.59 12.63 -16.93
N LEU A 170 29.47 13.94 -16.72
CA LEU A 170 29.01 14.55 -15.47
C LEU A 170 27.53 14.97 -15.51
N SER A 171 26.96 15.10 -16.71
CA SER A 171 25.63 15.68 -16.91
C SER A 171 24.69 14.70 -17.57
N SER A 172 23.48 14.57 -17.02
CA SER A 172 22.40 13.78 -17.61
C SER A 172 21.07 14.50 -17.45
N TYR A 173 20.39 14.72 -18.54
CA TYR A 173 19.04 15.32 -18.62
C TYR A 173 18.08 14.29 -19.16
N TYR A 174 16.88 14.21 -18.58
CA TYR A 174 15.89 13.25 -19.04
C TYR A 174 14.47 13.84 -19.03
N VAL A 175 13.66 13.38 -19.94
CA VAL A 175 12.21 13.56 -19.96
C VAL A 175 11.58 12.20 -20.20
N SER A 176 10.53 11.90 -19.45
CA SER A 176 9.80 10.65 -19.61
C SER A 176 8.30 10.84 -19.47
N TYR A 177 7.57 10.01 -20.16
CA TYR A 177 6.13 9.85 -20.02
C TYR A 177 5.82 8.37 -19.81
N GLY A 178 4.92 8.08 -18.90
CA GLY A 178 4.45 6.72 -18.64
C GLY A 178 3.12 6.73 -17.91
N THR A 179 2.41 5.65 -18.04
CA THR A 179 1.21 5.37 -17.25
C THR A 179 1.54 4.37 -16.17
N SER A 180 0.94 4.55 -15.01
CA SER A 180 0.98 3.58 -13.91
C SER A 180 -0.42 3.45 -13.36
N TYR A 181 -0.73 2.26 -12.89
CA TYR A 181 -2.00 1.98 -12.24
C TYR A 181 -1.76 1.78 -10.75
N ASN A 182 -2.65 2.37 -9.96
CA ASN A 182 -2.77 2.01 -8.56
C ASN A 182 -3.92 1.02 -8.47
N THR A 183 -3.60 -0.23 -8.24
CA THR A 183 -4.58 -1.32 -8.15
C THR A 183 -5.44 -1.24 -6.89
N SER A 184 -5.31 -0.20 -6.07
CA SER A 184 -6.01 -0.05 -4.77
C SER A 184 -5.88 -1.30 -3.89
N GLY A 185 -4.89 -2.15 -4.19
CA GLY A 185 -4.62 -3.42 -3.54
C GLY A 185 -4.05 -3.28 -2.14
N ASP A 186 -3.99 -2.08 -1.61
CA ASP A 186 -3.73 -1.88 -0.20
C ASP A 186 -4.93 -2.39 0.60
N THR A 187 -4.69 -3.34 1.48
CA THR A 187 -5.64 -3.93 2.43
C THR A 187 -6.52 -2.89 3.14
N TYR A 188 -6.06 -1.65 3.22
CA TYR A 188 -6.77 -0.54 3.85
C TYR A 188 -7.78 0.14 2.93
N GLN A 189 -7.45 0.28 1.66
CA GLN A 189 -8.31 0.97 0.68
C GLN A 189 -9.41 0.04 0.20
N PHE A 190 -9.10 -1.24 0.04
CA PHE A 190 -10.03 -2.24 -0.42
C PHE A 190 -11.15 -2.56 0.58
N ALA A 191 -10.86 -2.38 1.88
CA ALA A 191 -11.84 -2.57 2.96
C ALA A 191 -12.85 -1.42 3.07
N ASN A 192 -12.70 -0.34 2.30
CA ASN A 192 -13.52 0.86 2.41
C ASN A 192 -14.50 0.92 1.23
N PRO A 193 -15.83 0.71 1.43
CA PRO A 193 -16.81 0.64 0.34
C PRO A 193 -16.93 1.92 -0.51
N GLY A 194 -16.28 3.01 -0.10
CA GLY A 194 -16.26 4.27 -0.83
C GLY A 194 -15.13 4.44 -1.82
N ASN A 195 -14.24 3.46 -1.95
CA ASN A 195 -13.06 3.52 -2.80
C ASN A 195 -13.11 2.58 -4.01
N THR A 196 -14.29 2.09 -4.36
CA THR A 196 -14.53 1.28 -5.57
C THR A 196 -15.10 2.10 -6.69
#